data_dd8ce38fb7a2c8f72a732bcbd8ee2a2a
#
_entry.id   dd8ce38fb7a2c8f72a732bcbd8ee2a2a
#
_cell.length_a   1.000
_cell.length_b   1.000
_cell.length_c   1.000
_cell.angle_alpha   90.00
_cell.angle_beta   90.00
_cell.angle_gamma   90.00
#
_symmetry.space_group_name_H-M   'P 1'
#
loop_
_entity.id
_entity.type
_entity.pdbx_description
1 polymer ?
#
loop_
_entity_poly.entity_id
_entity_poly.type
_entity_poly.pdbx_seq_one_letter_code
_entity_poly.pdbx_strand_id
1 'polypeptide(L)'
;GKIWEDRPALSAQPAWVLAPQYAGKCSRDKIADVREAMKKAHATVHVLTTLDDIAWLLNIRGDDILYNPVVLSYVVLTMDQLYLFINEDVIDGKAYPYLDNTDDTTTREYLEGIGVTIRPYDKVYDMVEGLRNEKVLLEKSRVNYAIYRLLDSSNKIIDKMNPTALMKCVKNDVEIENEKKAHIKDGVAVTKFIYWLKKNIGRIPMDEISVSDYLEKLRMEQEGCIGLSFSTISAYGEHGAM
;
A
#
# COMPACT_ATOMS: atom_id res chain seq x y z
N GLY A 1 7.71 0.79 -23.07
CA GLY A 1 7.70 -0.26 -24.06
C GLY A 1 7.84 0.22 -25.48
N LYS A 2 7.33 -0.54 -26.45
CA LYS A 2 7.49 -0.25 -27.90
C LYS A 2 6.92 1.11 -28.36
N ILE A 3 6.03 1.72 -27.59
CA ILE A 3 5.34 2.98 -27.94
C ILE A 3 5.96 4.18 -27.19
N TRP A 4 6.63 3.96 -26.09
CA TRP A 4 7.24 4.99 -25.24
C TRP A 4 8.71 4.64 -25.02
N GLU A 5 9.59 5.19 -25.85
CA GLU A 5 11.02 4.85 -25.91
C GLU A 5 11.79 5.33 -24.68
N ASP A 6 11.47 6.52 -24.17
CA ASP A 6 12.08 7.16 -23.01
C ASP A 6 11.28 6.94 -21.70
N ARG A 7 10.53 5.83 -21.62
CA ARG A 7 9.77 5.49 -20.42
C ARG A 7 10.69 5.42 -19.19
N PRO A 8 10.37 6.17 -18.10
CA PRO A 8 11.10 6.06 -16.86
C PRO A 8 11.13 4.61 -16.34
N ALA A 9 12.20 4.25 -15.64
CA ALA A 9 12.25 3.00 -14.90
C ALA A 9 11.12 2.94 -13.87
N LEU A 10 10.75 1.73 -13.45
CA LEU A 10 9.83 1.57 -12.32
C LEU A 10 10.45 2.19 -11.07
N SER A 11 9.62 2.75 -10.21
CA SER A 11 10.06 3.21 -8.91
C SER A 11 10.73 2.09 -8.12
N ALA A 12 11.74 2.44 -7.33
CA ALA A 12 12.53 1.51 -6.51
C ALA A 12 12.79 2.13 -5.13
N GLN A 13 11.75 2.68 -4.52
CA GLN A 13 11.85 3.25 -3.19
C GLN A 13 11.92 2.15 -2.12
N PRO A 14 12.69 2.35 -1.04
CA PRO A 14 12.82 1.36 0.02
C PRO A 14 11.47 0.93 0.59
N ALA A 15 11.29 -0.38 0.71
CA ALA A 15 10.14 -0.96 1.39
C ALA A 15 10.44 -1.11 2.89
N TRP A 16 9.43 -0.88 3.72
CA TRP A 16 9.52 -0.98 5.17
C TRP A 16 8.26 -1.66 5.75
N VAL A 17 8.29 -2.03 7.03
CA VAL A 17 7.22 -2.76 7.70
C VAL A 17 6.44 -1.83 8.62
N LEU A 18 5.11 -1.85 8.50
CA LEU A 18 4.22 -1.20 9.45
C LEU A 18 4.25 -1.97 10.77
N ALA A 19 4.79 -1.35 11.81
CA ALA A 19 5.00 -1.98 13.10
C ALA A 19 3.70 -2.47 13.75
N PRO A 20 3.77 -3.53 14.61
CA PRO A 20 2.60 -4.12 15.24
C PRO A 20 1.72 -3.14 16.02
N GLN A 21 2.31 -2.11 16.64
CA GLN A 21 1.58 -1.07 17.37
C GLN A 21 0.69 -0.20 16.47
N TYR A 22 0.88 -0.26 15.14
CA TYR A 22 0.05 0.44 14.16
C TYR A 22 -0.85 -0.53 13.39
N ALA A 23 -0.35 -1.73 13.07
CA ALA A 23 -1.06 -2.72 12.27
C ALA A 23 -2.10 -3.52 13.08
N GLY A 24 -1.84 -3.74 14.39
CA GLY A 24 -2.71 -4.48 15.32
C GLY A 24 -2.88 -5.97 15.03
N LYS A 25 -2.65 -6.42 13.79
CA LYS A 25 -2.74 -7.81 13.37
C LYS A 25 -1.52 -8.20 12.55
N CYS A 26 -0.90 -9.34 12.90
CA CYS A 26 0.29 -9.81 12.20
C CYS A 26 -0.06 -10.36 10.80
N SER A 27 0.92 -10.33 9.89
CA SER A 27 0.72 -10.79 8.51
C SER A 27 0.43 -12.29 8.42
N ARG A 28 0.97 -13.11 9.32
CA ARG A 28 0.67 -14.56 9.37
C ARG A 28 -0.82 -14.81 9.58
N ASP A 29 -1.45 -14.08 10.51
CA ASP A 29 -2.88 -14.22 10.78
C ASP A 29 -3.72 -13.71 9.61
N LYS A 30 -3.32 -12.60 8.98
CA LYS A 30 -3.98 -12.08 7.78
C LYS A 30 -3.92 -13.08 6.62
N ILE A 31 -2.76 -13.70 6.39
CA ILE A 31 -2.57 -14.76 5.38
C ILE A 31 -3.47 -15.97 5.68
N ALA A 32 -3.56 -16.37 6.94
CA ALA A 32 -4.45 -17.46 7.35
C ALA A 32 -5.92 -17.13 7.06
N ASP A 33 -6.37 -15.92 7.39
CA ASP A 33 -7.75 -15.48 7.09
C ASP A 33 -8.04 -15.49 5.58
N VAL A 34 -7.10 -15.03 4.75
CA VAL A 34 -7.26 -15.06 3.28
C VAL A 34 -7.33 -16.49 2.77
N ARG A 35 -6.53 -17.42 3.31
CA ARG A 35 -6.62 -18.85 2.98
C ARG A 35 -7.97 -19.46 3.36
N GLU A 36 -8.53 -19.09 4.49
CA GLU A 36 -9.91 -19.50 4.86
C GLU A 36 -10.96 -18.94 3.90
N ALA A 37 -10.81 -17.70 3.45
CA ALA A 37 -11.69 -17.14 2.41
C ALA A 37 -11.52 -17.86 1.06
N MET A 38 -10.30 -18.25 0.68
CA MET A 38 -10.03 -19.05 -0.51
C MET A 38 -10.73 -20.42 -0.43
N LYS A 39 -10.64 -21.11 0.72
CA LYS A 39 -11.34 -22.39 0.96
C LYS A 39 -12.87 -22.23 0.77
N LYS A 40 -13.45 -21.19 1.37
CA LYS A 40 -14.89 -20.90 1.22
C LYS A 40 -15.29 -20.60 -0.23
N ALA A 41 -14.36 -20.03 -1.01
CA ALA A 41 -14.54 -19.78 -2.43
C ALA A 41 -14.20 -21.00 -3.30
N HIS A 42 -13.75 -22.12 -2.71
CA HIS A 42 -13.21 -23.30 -3.40
C HIS A 42 -12.04 -22.98 -4.34
N ALA A 43 -11.25 -21.94 -4.01
CA ALA A 43 -10.06 -21.55 -4.74
C ALA A 43 -8.82 -22.30 -4.23
N THR A 44 -7.90 -22.61 -5.15
CA THR A 44 -6.61 -23.23 -4.83
C THR A 44 -5.47 -22.24 -4.92
N VAL A 45 -5.64 -21.20 -5.76
CA VAL A 45 -4.68 -20.12 -5.96
C VAL A 45 -5.44 -18.78 -5.91
N HIS A 46 -4.84 -17.76 -5.30
CA HIS A 46 -5.30 -16.38 -5.37
C HIS A 46 -4.21 -15.50 -5.98
N VAL A 47 -4.54 -14.78 -7.04
CA VAL A 47 -3.66 -13.81 -7.68
C VAL A 47 -4.09 -12.41 -7.26
N LEU A 48 -3.26 -11.72 -6.49
CA LEU A 48 -3.51 -10.40 -5.93
C LEU A 48 -2.59 -9.37 -6.59
N THR A 49 -3.18 -8.32 -7.17
CA THR A 49 -2.45 -7.31 -7.95
C THR A 49 -2.70 -5.88 -7.45
N THR A 50 -3.56 -5.72 -6.46
CA THR A 50 -3.88 -4.42 -5.84
C THR A 50 -2.85 -4.09 -4.77
N LEU A 51 -2.11 -3.00 -4.95
CA LEU A 51 -0.96 -2.65 -4.11
C LEU A 51 -1.35 -2.40 -2.65
N ASP A 52 -2.47 -1.74 -2.42
CA ASP A 52 -3.00 -1.46 -1.09
C ASP A 52 -3.45 -2.73 -0.35
N ASP A 53 -3.97 -3.72 -1.06
CA ASP A 53 -4.31 -5.03 -0.49
C ASP A 53 -3.05 -5.82 -0.10
N ILE A 54 -2.01 -5.78 -0.94
CA ILE A 54 -0.72 -6.40 -0.66
C ILE A 54 -0.05 -5.72 0.53
N ALA A 55 -0.04 -4.39 0.56
CA ALA A 55 0.49 -3.59 1.66
C ALA A 55 -0.20 -3.93 2.98
N TRP A 56 -1.53 -4.09 2.98
CA TRP A 56 -2.28 -4.49 4.17
C TRP A 56 -1.97 -5.95 4.56
N LEU A 57 -1.96 -6.89 3.61
CA LEU A 57 -1.76 -8.32 3.86
C LEU A 57 -0.41 -8.60 4.51
N LEU A 58 0.64 -7.98 3.98
CA LEU A 58 2.03 -8.19 4.40
C LEU A 58 2.54 -7.15 5.40
N ASN A 59 1.73 -6.18 5.79
CA ASN A 59 2.14 -5.04 6.62
C ASN A 59 3.34 -4.26 6.04
N ILE A 60 3.57 -4.29 4.74
CA ILE A 60 4.66 -3.54 4.09
C ILE A 60 4.16 -2.20 3.56
N ARG A 61 5.07 -1.24 3.53
CA ARG A 61 4.87 0.09 2.99
C ARG A 61 6.07 0.49 2.14
N GLY A 62 5.92 1.53 1.34
CA GLY A 62 6.97 2.16 0.54
C GLY A 62 6.40 3.40 -0.14
N ASP A 63 7.21 4.08 -0.96
CA ASP A 63 6.86 5.36 -1.57
C ASP A 63 6.86 5.29 -3.11
N ASP A 64 6.51 4.12 -3.68
CA ASP A 64 6.47 3.94 -5.13
C ASP A 64 5.35 4.72 -5.81
N ILE A 65 4.30 5.05 -5.09
CA ILE A 65 3.16 5.86 -5.55
C ILE A 65 3.03 7.10 -4.68
N LEU A 66 3.08 8.27 -5.31
CA LEU A 66 2.96 9.56 -4.62
C LEU A 66 1.68 9.61 -3.77
N TYR A 67 1.79 10.02 -2.52
CA TYR A 67 0.72 10.10 -1.52
C TYR A 67 0.11 8.76 -1.09
N ASN A 68 0.59 7.64 -1.60
CA ASN A 68 0.10 6.32 -1.23
C ASN A 68 1.28 5.43 -0.83
N PRO A 69 1.44 5.08 0.47
CA PRO A 69 2.60 4.35 0.95
C PRO A 69 2.55 2.86 0.59
N VAL A 70 2.67 2.55 -0.68
CA VAL A 70 2.65 1.19 -1.23
C VAL A 70 3.92 0.88 -2.02
N VAL A 71 4.19 -0.41 -2.23
CA VAL A 71 5.33 -0.92 -3.00
C VAL A 71 4.81 -1.62 -4.24
N LEU A 72 5.44 -1.39 -5.38
CA LEU A 72 5.14 -2.08 -6.63
C LEU A 72 5.41 -3.58 -6.46
N SER A 73 4.35 -4.37 -6.47
CA SER A 73 4.44 -5.80 -6.19
C SER A 73 3.23 -6.57 -6.71
N TYR A 74 3.37 -7.90 -6.76
CA TYR A 74 2.29 -8.86 -6.97
C TYR A 74 2.37 -9.96 -5.94
N VAL A 75 1.25 -10.59 -5.63
CA VAL A 75 1.21 -11.78 -4.77
C VAL A 75 0.49 -12.90 -5.48
N VAL A 76 1.07 -14.09 -5.42
CA VAL A 76 0.39 -15.34 -5.73
C VAL A 76 0.36 -16.18 -4.45
N LEU A 77 -0.82 -16.42 -3.93
CA LEU A 77 -1.06 -17.17 -2.70
C LEU A 77 -1.69 -18.52 -3.04
N THR A 78 -1.04 -19.60 -2.61
CA THR A 78 -1.59 -20.95 -2.62
C THR A 78 -2.02 -21.36 -1.21
N MET A 79 -2.53 -22.57 -1.05
CA MET A 79 -2.90 -23.06 0.27
C MET A 79 -1.68 -23.21 1.21
N ASP A 80 -0.48 -23.42 0.65
CA ASP A 80 0.73 -23.71 1.41
C ASP A 80 1.78 -22.60 1.32
N GLN A 81 1.88 -21.91 0.18
CA GLN A 81 2.93 -20.93 -0.13
C GLN A 81 2.35 -19.55 -0.39
N LEU A 82 3.15 -18.52 -0.12
CA LEU A 82 2.92 -17.16 -0.57
C LEU A 82 4.16 -16.69 -1.34
N TYR A 83 3.96 -16.32 -2.59
CA TYR A 83 4.99 -15.74 -3.44
C TYR A 83 4.76 -14.25 -3.57
N LEU A 84 5.76 -13.45 -3.20
CA LEU A 84 5.80 -12.01 -3.40
C LEU A 84 6.74 -11.71 -4.56
N PHE A 85 6.22 -11.04 -5.58
CA PHE A 85 6.98 -10.56 -6.73
C PHE A 85 7.24 -9.08 -6.55
N ILE A 86 8.49 -8.70 -6.33
CA ILE A 86 8.91 -7.35 -5.96
C ILE A 86 10.31 -7.07 -6.54
N ASN A 87 10.68 -5.80 -6.68
CA ASN A 87 12.09 -5.48 -6.88
C ASN A 87 12.88 -5.85 -5.61
N GLU A 88 13.82 -6.77 -5.74
CA GLU A 88 14.55 -7.31 -4.59
C GLU A 88 15.49 -6.28 -3.94
N ASP A 89 15.89 -5.24 -4.66
CA ASP A 89 16.78 -4.19 -4.14
C ASP A 89 16.10 -3.29 -3.10
N VAL A 90 14.76 -3.25 -3.05
CA VAL A 90 14.02 -2.34 -2.17
C VAL A 90 13.77 -2.90 -0.77
N ILE A 91 14.04 -4.18 -0.52
CA ILE A 91 13.70 -4.88 0.73
C ILE A 91 14.88 -5.15 1.66
N ASP A 92 16.09 -4.72 1.29
CA ASP A 92 17.31 -4.92 2.11
C ASP A 92 17.54 -3.82 3.16
N GLY A 93 16.68 -2.81 3.18
CA GLY A 93 16.66 -1.77 4.21
C GLY A 93 16.03 -2.22 5.53
N LYS A 94 16.17 -1.37 6.57
CA LYS A 94 15.56 -1.62 7.88
C LYS A 94 14.05 -1.82 7.78
N ALA A 95 13.54 -2.87 8.42
CA ALA A 95 12.12 -3.16 8.47
C ALA A 95 11.32 -2.05 9.19
N TYR A 96 11.88 -1.46 10.23
CA TYR A 96 11.18 -0.50 11.08
C TYR A 96 11.91 0.86 11.18
N PRO A 97 12.08 1.60 10.05
CA PRO A 97 12.88 2.83 10.04
C PRO A 97 12.28 3.96 10.87
N TYR A 98 11.00 3.89 11.20
CA TYR A 98 10.27 4.90 11.98
C TYR A 98 10.08 4.53 13.45
N LEU A 99 10.75 3.46 13.93
CA LEU A 99 10.80 3.12 15.34
C LEU A 99 12.14 3.52 15.93
N ASP A 100 12.08 4.14 17.11
CA ASP A 100 13.28 4.39 17.92
C ASP A 100 13.67 3.09 18.63
N ASN A 101 14.28 2.18 17.89
CA ASN A 101 14.74 0.88 18.37
C ASN A 101 16.10 0.52 17.75
N THR A 102 16.76 -0.48 18.37
CA THR A 102 18.03 -1.04 17.89
C THR A 102 17.84 -2.28 17.02
N ASP A 103 16.62 -2.55 16.57
CA ASP A 103 16.31 -3.70 15.71
C ASP A 103 16.81 -3.41 14.28
N ASP A 104 17.80 -4.17 13.84
CA ASP A 104 18.39 -4.08 12.52
C ASP A 104 17.79 -5.07 11.52
N THR A 105 16.69 -5.76 11.89
CA THR A 105 15.95 -6.65 10.99
C THR A 105 15.63 -5.94 9.68
N THR A 106 15.97 -6.55 8.57
CA THR A 106 15.63 -6.04 7.25
C THR A 106 14.19 -6.40 6.85
N THR A 107 13.63 -5.66 5.90
CA THR A 107 12.31 -6.00 5.35
C THR A 107 12.32 -7.39 4.71
N ARG A 108 13.44 -7.81 4.11
CA ARG A 108 13.64 -9.17 3.58
C ARG A 108 13.50 -10.22 4.68
N GLU A 109 14.27 -10.08 5.77
CA GLU A 109 14.24 -11.01 6.90
C GLU A 109 12.86 -11.10 7.54
N TYR A 110 12.16 -9.97 7.66
CA TYR A 110 10.77 -9.96 8.11
C TYR A 110 9.86 -10.81 7.20
N LEU A 111 9.93 -10.58 5.88
CA LEU A 111 9.10 -11.29 4.89
C LEU A 111 9.40 -12.80 4.88
N GLU A 112 10.68 -13.17 4.83
CA GLU A 112 11.10 -14.58 4.90
C GLU A 112 10.69 -15.22 6.22
N GLY A 113 10.83 -14.48 7.33
CA GLY A 113 10.46 -14.92 8.68
C GLY A 113 8.96 -15.22 8.83
N ILE A 114 8.09 -14.60 8.04
CA ILE A 114 6.65 -14.93 8.02
C ILE A 114 6.27 -15.97 6.96
N GLY A 115 7.27 -16.55 6.24
CA GLY A 115 7.07 -17.62 5.27
C GLY A 115 6.75 -17.14 3.86
N VAL A 116 7.14 -15.91 3.50
CA VAL A 116 7.02 -15.37 2.14
C VAL A 116 8.19 -15.84 1.29
N THR A 117 7.92 -16.35 0.10
CA THR A 117 8.92 -16.62 -0.93
C THR A 117 9.04 -15.41 -1.86
N ILE A 118 10.17 -14.73 -1.79
CA ILE A 118 10.46 -13.53 -2.60
C ILE A 118 10.90 -13.97 -4.00
N ARG A 119 10.44 -13.23 -5.02
CA ARG A 119 10.75 -13.45 -6.44
C ARG A 119 10.93 -12.10 -7.15
N PRO A 120 11.76 -12.03 -8.21
CA PRO A 120 11.86 -10.83 -9.04
C PRO A 120 10.51 -10.40 -9.60
N TYR A 121 10.25 -9.09 -9.63
CA TYR A 121 8.98 -8.47 -9.97
C TYR A 121 8.33 -9.05 -11.25
N ASP A 122 9.10 -9.15 -12.33
CA ASP A 122 8.59 -9.61 -13.64
C ASP A 122 8.28 -11.11 -13.69
N LYS A 123 8.75 -11.90 -12.72
CA LYS A 123 8.53 -13.35 -12.67
C LYS A 123 7.11 -13.76 -12.32
N VAL A 124 6.25 -12.80 -11.96
CA VAL A 124 4.82 -13.06 -11.79
C VAL A 124 4.19 -13.60 -13.07
N TYR A 125 4.59 -13.09 -14.23
CA TYR A 125 4.06 -13.53 -15.52
C TYR A 125 4.40 -14.99 -15.81
N ASP A 126 5.65 -15.40 -15.60
CA ASP A 126 6.10 -16.80 -15.76
C ASP A 126 5.31 -17.72 -14.81
N MET A 127 5.10 -17.30 -13.58
CA MET A 127 4.35 -18.09 -12.61
C MET A 127 2.89 -18.26 -13.00
N VAL A 128 2.23 -17.20 -13.42
CA VAL A 128 0.81 -17.23 -13.82
C VAL A 128 0.64 -18.06 -15.10
N GLU A 129 1.56 -17.91 -16.07
CA GLU A 129 1.58 -18.72 -17.29
C GLU A 129 1.77 -20.21 -17.00
N GLY A 130 2.47 -20.56 -15.92
CA GLY A 130 2.72 -21.94 -15.49
C GLY A 130 1.56 -22.62 -14.74
N LEU A 131 0.52 -21.87 -14.32
CA LEU A 131 -0.61 -22.47 -13.59
C LEU A 131 -1.45 -23.40 -14.50
N ARG A 132 -1.76 -24.61 -14.00
CA ARG A 132 -2.55 -25.61 -14.72
C ARG A 132 -3.53 -26.31 -13.79
N ASN A 133 -4.75 -26.50 -14.26
CA ASN A 133 -5.82 -27.22 -13.53
C ASN A 133 -6.15 -26.62 -12.15
N GLU A 134 -5.84 -25.32 -11.95
CA GLU A 134 -6.07 -24.62 -10.70
C GLU A 134 -7.44 -23.91 -10.69
N LYS A 135 -7.93 -23.65 -9.49
CA LYS A 135 -9.09 -22.79 -9.25
C LYS A 135 -8.57 -21.42 -8.80
N VAL A 136 -8.41 -20.52 -9.77
CA VAL A 136 -7.75 -19.23 -9.58
C VAL A 136 -8.75 -18.17 -9.16
N LEU A 137 -8.66 -17.71 -7.92
CA LEU A 137 -9.40 -16.55 -7.42
C LEU A 137 -8.69 -15.27 -7.88
N LEU A 138 -9.39 -14.41 -8.55
CA LEU A 138 -8.96 -13.06 -8.90
C LEU A 138 -10.18 -12.16 -9.14
N GLU A 139 -9.99 -10.87 -8.99
CA GLU A 139 -10.98 -9.85 -9.33
C GLU A 139 -10.62 -9.26 -10.69
N LYS A 140 -11.38 -9.63 -11.75
CA LYS A 140 -11.08 -9.22 -13.13
C LYS A 140 -11.01 -7.71 -13.33
N SER A 141 -11.79 -6.96 -12.57
CA SER A 141 -11.77 -5.49 -12.61
C SER A 141 -10.49 -4.87 -12.05
N ARG A 142 -9.70 -5.64 -11.29
CA ARG A 142 -8.49 -5.19 -10.59
C ARG A 142 -7.20 -5.81 -11.13
N VAL A 143 -7.29 -6.86 -11.94
CA VAL A 143 -6.12 -7.52 -12.52
C VAL A 143 -5.77 -6.91 -13.87
N ASN A 144 -4.47 -6.75 -14.16
CA ASN A 144 -4.06 -6.30 -15.47
C ASN A 144 -4.32 -7.38 -16.55
N TYR A 145 -4.59 -6.92 -17.76
CA TYR A 145 -4.97 -7.81 -18.86
C TYR A 145 -3.89 -8.84 -19.24
N ALA A 146 -2.61 -8.51 -19.07
CA ALA A 146 -1.53 -9.44 -19.36
C ALA A 146 -1.57 -10.66 -18.46
N ILE A 147 -1.73 -10.48 -17.13
CA ILE A 147 -1.88 -11.58 -16.17
C ILE A 147 -3.13 -12.42 -16.51
N TYR A 148 -4.27 -11.77 -16.75
CA TYR A 148 -5.49 -12.49 -17.09
C TYR A 148 -5.34 -13.35 -18.36
N ARG A 149 -4.68 -12.82 -19.38
CA ARG A 149 -4.49 -13.50 -20.67
C ARG A 149 -3.52 -14.68 -20.59
N LEU A 150 -2.56 -14.66 -19.69
CA LEU A 150 -1.59 -15.74 -19.49
C LEU A 150 -2.15 -16.98 -18.80
N LEU A 151 -3.31 -16.86 -18.14
CA LEU A 151 -3.95 -17.98 -17.48
C LEU A 151 -4.38 -19.03 -18.53
N ASP A 152 -3.81 -20.22 -18.42
CA ASP A 152 -4.16 -21.35 -19.28
C ASP A 152 -5.64 -21.74 -19.15
N SER A 153 -6.26 -22.19 -20.24
CA SER A 153 -7.67 -22.56 -20.28
C SER A 153 -8.05 -23.77 -19.40
N SER A 154 -7.07 -24.56 -18.94
CA SER A 154 -7.29 -25.63 -17.97
C SER A 154 -7.64 -25.09 -16.57
N ASN A 155 -7.35 -23.82 -16.29
CA ASN A 155 -7.65 -23.20 -15.02
C ASN A 155 -9.11 -22.74 -14.95
N LYS A 156 -9.74 -22.95 -13.79
CA LYS A 156 -11.06 -22.40 -13.51
C LYS A 156 -10.91 -21.04 -12.83
N ILE A 157 -11.31 -19.96 -13.51
CA ILE A 157 -11.29 -18.62 -12.94
C ILE A 157 -12.51 -18.42 -12.04
N ILE A 158 -12.26 -17.98 -10.81
CA ILE A 158 -13.25 -17.56 -9.82
C ILE A 158 -13.16 -16.03 -9.75
N ASP A 159 -14.05 -15.35 -10.51
CA ASP A 159 -14.11 -13.89 -10.55
C ASP A 159 -14.92 -13.40 -9.35
N LYS A 160 -14.23 -12.92 -8.34
CA LYS A 160 -14.84 -12.34 -7.12
C LYS A 160 -13.96 -11.23 -6.59
N MET A 161 -14.57 -10.32 -5.84
CA MET A 161 -13.86 -9.30 -5.07
C MET A 161 -12.76 -9.94 -4.21
N ASN A 162 -11.58 -9.30 -4.18
CA ASN A 162 -10.48 -9.75 -3.35
C ASN A 162 -10.92 -9.83 -1.88
N PRO A 163 -10.71 -10.96 -1.18
CA PRO A 163 -11.07 -11.09 0.24
C PRO A 163 -10.46 -9.99 1.11
N THR A 164 -9.25 -9.57 0.76
CA THR A 164 -8.50 -8.50 1.43
C THR A 164 -9.22 -7.15 1.40
N ALA A 165 -10.00 -6.87 0.36
CA ALA A 165 -10.71 -5.60 0.24
C ALA A 165 -11.66 -5.34 1.43
N LEU A 166 -12.50 -6.34 1.77
CA LEU A 166 -13.40 -6.23 2.92
C LEU A 166 -12.64 -6.33 4.25
N MET A 167 -11.69 -7.26 4.37
CA MET A 167 -10.89 -7.45 5.58
C MET A 167 -10.13 -6.17 5.98
N LYS A 168 -9.58 -5.45 5.00
CA LYS A 168 -8.91 -4.16 5.18
C LYS A 168 -9.87 -3.04 5.60
N CYS A 169 -11.11 -3.06 5.11
CA CYS A 169 -12.11 -2.04 5.45
C CYS A 169 -12.57 -2.15 6.91
N VAL A 170 -12.64 -3.36 7.46
CA VAL A 170 -13.02 -3.58 8.87
C VAL A 170 -11.78 -3.42 9.75
N LYS A 171 -11.65 -2.25 10.36
CA LYS A 171 -10.52 -1.90 11.22
C LYS A 171 -10.54 -2.67 12.53
N ASN A 172 -9.36 -3.12 12.98
CA ASN A 172 -9.19 -3.65 14.34
C ASN A 172 -9.08 -2.50 15.38
N ASP A 173 -9.13 -2.84 16.66
CA ASP A 173 -9.12 -1.83 17.75
C ASP A 173 -7.85 -0.97 17.74
N VAL A 174 -6.69 -1.55 17.39
CA VAL A 174 -5.42 -0.82 17.32
C VAL A 174 -5.44 0.18 16.17
N GLU A 175 -5.92 -0.24 14.98
CA GLU A 175 -6.09 0.65 13.84
C GLU A 175 -7.06 1.80 14.16
N ILE A 176 -8.20 1.51 14.83
CA ILE A 176 -9.18 2.53 15.23
C ILE A 176 -8.56 3.54 16.20
N GLU A 177 -7.84 3.09 17.21
CA GLU A 177 -7.22 4.00 18.20
C GLU A 177 -6.10 4.86 17.56
N ASN A 178 -5.32 4.30 16.65
CA ASN A 178 -4.30 5.06 15.92
C ASN A 178 -4.93 6.08 14.95
N GLU A 179 -6.02 5.71 14.28
CA GLU A 179 -6.77 6.63 13.40
C GLU A 179 -7.34 7.81 14.19
N LYS A 180 -7.93 7.58 15.37
CA LYS A 180 -8.39 8.66 16.26
C LYS A 180 -7.24 9.60 16.67
N LYS A 181 -6.08 9.05 17.03
CA LYS A 181 -4.90 9.85 17.39
C LYS A 181 -4.41 10.68 16.19
N ALA A 182 -4.35 10.08 14.99
CA ALA A 182 -3.96 10.76 13.76
C ALA A 182 -4.90 11.93 13.44
N HIS A 183 -6.22 11.73 13.57
CA HIS A 183 -7.21 12.80 13.37
C HIS A 183 -7.09 13.94 14.38
N ILE A 184 -6.73 13.65 15.65
CA ILE A 184 -6.48 14.70 16.64
C ILE A 184 -5.25 15.52 16.23
N LYS A 185 -4.15 14.86 15.83
CA LYS A 185 -2.92 15.53 15.37
C LYS A 185 -3.19 16.40 14.14
N ASP A 186 -3.90 15.88 13.15
CA ASP A 186 -4.31 16.65 11.96
C ASP A 186 -5.22 17.84 12.34
N GLY A 187 -6.17 17.61 13.25
CA GLY A 187 -7.05 18.67 13.76
C GLY A 187 -6.27 19.82 14.43
N VAL A 188 -5.18 19.52 15.13
CA VAL A 188 -4.27 20.54 15.70
C VAL A 188 -3.58 21.31 14.59
N ALA A 189 -3.04 20.64 13.57
CA ALA A 189 -2.38 21.29 12.44
C ALA A 189 -3.35 22.21 11.67
N VAL A 190 -4.55 21.71 11.36
CA VAL A 190 -5.60 22.48 10.67
C VAL A 190 -6.07 23.67 11.50
N THR A 191 -6.23 23.53 12.81
CA THR A 191 -6.64 24.62 13.71
C THR A 191 -5.58 25.72 13.76
N LYS A 192 -4.29 25.37 13.88
CA LYS A 192 -3.18 26.31 13.80
C LYS A 192 -3.15 27.05 12.46
N PHE A 193 -3.36 26.30 11.37
CA PHE A 193 -3.42 26.84 10.02
C PHE A 193 -4.55 27.88 9.86
N ILE A 194 -5.77 27.54 10.26
CA ILE A 194 -6.93 28.46 10.18
C ILE A 194 -6.67 29.72 10.98
N TYR A 195 -6.11 29.60 12.18
CA TYR A 195 -5.75 30.77 13.00
C TYR A 195 -4.70 31.65 12.31
N TRP A 196 -3.63 31.05 11.77
CA TRP A 196 -2.60 31.77 11.03
C TRP A 196 -3.17 32.46 9.79
N LEU A 197 -3.96 31.77 8.99
CA LEU A 197 -4.57 32.28 7.78
C LEU A 197 -5.44 33.52 8.09
N LYS A 198 -6.34 33.44 9.07
CA LYS A 198 -7.21 34.54 9.49
C LYS A 198 -6.43 35.74 9.98
N LYS A 199 -5.28 35.56 10.59
CA LYS A 199 -4.43 36.68 11.06
C LYS A 199 -3.65 37.35 9.95
N ASN A 200 -3.28 36.63 8.90
CA ASN A 200 -2.30 37.06 7.92
C ASN A 200 -2.89 37.43 6.56
N ILE A 201 -4.10 36.95 6.24
CA ILE A 201 -4.75 37.24 4.96
C ILE A 201 -4.90 38.76 4.76
N GLY A 202 -4.42 39.24 3.59
CA GLY A 202 -4.39 40.65 3.26
C GLY A 202 -3.30 41.49 3.99
N ARG A 203 -2.44 40.85 4.81
CA ARG A 203 -1.35 41.52 5.55
C ARG A 203 0.03 41.09 5.07
N ILE A 204 0.16 39.89 4.57
CA ILE A 204 1.41 39.37 3.99
C ILE A 204 1.12 38.84 2.58
N PRO A 205 2.11 38.85 1.68
CA PRO A 205 1.97 38.18 0.40
C PRO A 205 1.70 36.67 0.61
N MET A 206 0.70 36.15 -0.08
CA MET A 206 0.38 34.72 -0.09
C MET A 206 -0.37 34.38 -1.37
N ASP A 207 -0.21 33.15 -1.80
CA ASP A 207 -0.92 32.53 -2.90
C ASP A 207 -1.41 31.13 -2.51
N GLU A 208 -2.09 30.45 -3.40
CA GLU A 208 -2.67 29.14 -3.17
C GLU A 208 -1.61 28.09 -2.82
N ILE A 209 -0.41 28.19 -3.41
CA ILE A 209 0.71 27.27 -3.20
C ILE A 209 1.31 27.49 -1.81
N SER A 210 1.71 28.73 -1.49
CA SER A 210 2.34 29.06 -0.21
C SER A 210 1.44 28.79 1.00
N VAL A 211 0.14 28.93 0.83
CA VAL A 211 -0.87 28.58 1.85
C VAL A 211 -0.97 27.07 2.04
N SER A 212 -0.95 26.31 0.95
CA SER A 212 -0.90 24.83 0.96
C SER A 212 0.36 24.34 1.65
N ASP A 213 1.54 24.85 1.26
CA ASP A 213 2.84 24.48 1.83
C ASP A 213 2.90 24.76 3.34
N TYR A 214 2.28 25.85 3.78
CA TYR A 214 2.22 26.15 5.21
C TYR A 214 1.38 25.14 6.00
N LEU A 215 0.26 24.67 5.46
CA LEU A 215 -0.53 23.61 6.09
C LEU A 215 0.26 22.31 6.12
N GLU A 216 0.93 21.93 5.03
CA GLU A 216 1.79 20.75 4.98
C GLU A 216 2.87 20.81 6.05
N LYS A 217 3.57 21.95 6.17
CA LYS A 217 4.57 22.16 7.24
C LYS A 217 3.99 21.88 8.63
N LEU A 218 2.81 22.39 8.95
CA LEU A 218 2.17 22.17 10.25
C LEU A 218 1.78 20.70 10.49
N ARG A 219 1.45 19.96 9.43
CA ARG A 219 1.21 18.51 9.48
C ARG A 219 2.51 17.74 9.72
N MET A 220 3.57 18.10 9.01
CA MET A 220 4.89 17.49 9.17
C MET A 220 5.53 17.74 10.55
N GLU A 221 5.13 18.79 11.28
CA GLU A 221 5.51 19.03 12.68
C GLU A 221 4.83 18.04 13.66
N GLN A 222 3.83 17.29 13.21
CA GLN A 222 3.17 16.30 14.07
C GLN A 222 3.98 15.00 14.08
N GLU A 223 4.21 14.47 15.27
CA GLU A 223 4.92 13.20 15.47
C GLU A 223 4.27 12.06 14.68
N GLY A 224 5.07 11.33 13.90
CA GLY A 224 4.63 10.18 13.08
C GLY A 224 3.96 10.57 11.76
N CYS A 225 3.94 11.84 11.39
CA CYS A 225 3.54 12.27 10.05
C CYS A 225 4.66 11.96 9.06
N ILE A 226 4.40 11.10 8.07
CA ILE A 226 5.37 10.71 7.04
C ILE A 226 5.10 11.39 5.69
N GLY A 227 4.00 12.14 5.57
CA GLY A 227 3.64 12.83 4.33
C GLY A 227 2.14 13.09 4.21
N LEU A 228 1.77 13.70 3.10
CA LEU A 228 0.37 13.93 2.75
C LEU A 228 -0.29 12.65 2.20
N SER A 229 -1.61 12.54 2.36
CA SER A 229 -2.40 11.41 1.81
C SER A 229 -2.95 11.68 0.42
N PHE A 230 -2.90 12.93 -0.05
CA PHE A 230 -3.25 13.37 -1.41
C PHE A 230 -2.73 14.79 -1.65
N SER A 231 -2.63 15.19 -2.90
CA SER A 231 -2.25 16.55 -3.28
C SER A 231 -3.25 17.56 -2.71
N THR A 232 -2.77 18.58 -2.01
CA THR A 232 -3.64 19.62 -1.45
C THR A 232 -4.36 20.38 -2.57
N ILE A 233 -5.67 20.49 -2.45
CA ILE A 233 -6.48 21.36 -3.32
C ILE A 233 -6.62 22.69 -2.59
N SER A 234 -5.93 23.72 -3.09
CA SER A 234 -5.98 25.08 -2.56
C SER A 234 -6.44 26.01 -3.67
N ALA A 235 -7.55 26.72 -3.44
CA ALA A 235 -8.15 27.54 -4.45
C ALA A 235 -8.72 28.84 -3.83
N TYR A 236 -8.55 29.97 -4.54
CA TYR A 236 -9.03 31.27 -4.12
C TYR A 236 -9.75 31.99 -5.27
N GLY A 237 -10.83 32.70 -4.95
CA GLY A 237 -11.58 33.48 -5.94
C GLY A 237 -12.17 32.61 -7.05
N GLU A 238 -11.85 32.94 -8.31
CA GLU A 238 -12.35 32.23 -9.49
C GLU A 238 -11.85 30.81 -9.63
N HIS A 239 -10.69 30.47 -9.02
CA HIS A 239 -10.16 29.10 -9.01
C HIS A 239 -10.95 28.16 -8.08
N GLY A 240 -11.77 28.70 -7.17
CA GLY A 240 -12.64 27.92 -6.30
C GLY A 240 -13.92 27.40 -6.97
N ALA A 241 -14.18 27.79 -8.21
CA ALA A 241 -15.32 27.33 -9.00
C ALA A 241 -14.91 26.14 -9.88
N MET A 242 -15.49 24.98 -9.63
CA MET A 242 -15.37 23.79 -10.48
C MET A 242 -16.69 23.51 -11.17
#